data_62035322891f6afdbadf60133c366a8c
#
_entry.id   62035322891f6afdbadf60133c366a8c
#
_cell.length_a   1.000
_cell.length_b   1.000
_cell.length_c   1.000
_cell.angle_alpha   90.00
_cell.angle_beta   90.00
_cell.angle_gamma   90.00
#
_symmetry.space_group_name_H-M   'P 1'
#
loop_
_entity.id
_entity.type
_entity.pdbx_description
1 polymer ?
#
loop_
_entity_poly.entity_id
_entity_poly.type
_entity_poly.pdbx_seq_one_letter_code
_entity_poly.pdbx_strand_id
1 'polypeptide(L)'
;MSTLYTLAYFNIYRNIKTFIDTELALEVAASCFAALGSEQRLLVLKTLVRAGPSGLSIGQLGERTGVTGSTLTHHMKILTQSGLVEQKKEGRSIICAAIAYHKVQDLSRFLLNECCADSVIPCEDHSHG
;
A
#
# COMPACT_ATOMS: atom_id res chain seq x y z
N MET A 1 11.79 7.70 -40.59
CA MET A 1 12.40 6.40 -40.33
C MET A 1 12.38 5.98 -38.85
N SER A 2 11.93 6.81 -37.97
CA SER A 2 11.99 6.54 -36.53
C SER A 2 10.68 6.32 -35.83
N THR A 3 9.54 6.70 -36.42
CA THR A 3 8.23 6.66 -35.76
C THR A 3 7.69 5.24 -35.55
N LEU A 4 7.88 4.35 -36.50
CA LEU A 4 7.47 2.94 -36.39
C LEU A 4 8.37 2.16 -35.41
N TYR A 5 9.66 2.45 -35.42
CA TYR A 5 10.61 1.84 -34.48
C TYR A 5 10.35 2.29 -33.04
N THR A 6 10.07 3.58 -32.85
CA THR A 6 9.76 4.15 -31.53
C THR A 6 8.46 3.61 -30.97
N LEU A 7 7.43 3.45 -31.80
CA LEU A 7 6.14 2.87 -31.38
C LEU A 7 6.25 1.39 -31.04
N ALA A 8 7.02 0.61 -31.85
CA ALA A 8 7.27 -0.80 -31.56
C ALA A 8 8.09 -0.98 -30.28
N TYR A 9 9.13 -0.17 -30.11
CA TYR A 9 9.95 -0.18 -28.90
C TYR A 9 9.15 0.22 -27.66
N PHE A 10 8.35 1.25 -27.76
CA PHE A 10 7.48 1.72 -26.68
C PHE A 10 6.42 0.66 -26.29
N ASN A 11 5.87 -0.04 -27.27
CA ASN A 11 4.90 -1.09 -27.03
C ASN A 11 5.53 -2.33 -26.39
N ILE A 12 6.70 -2.74 -26.84
CA ILE A 12 7.47 -3.85 -26.24
C ILE A 12 7.88 -3.48 -24.82
N TYR A 13 8.38 -2.27 -24.60
CA TYR A 13 8.78 -1.79 -23.29
C TYR A 13 7.62 -1.74 -22.32
N ARG A 14 6.46 -1.27 -22.79
CA ARG A 14 5.23 -1.23 -21.98
C ARG A 14 4.75 -2.64 -21.60
N ASN A 15 4.81 -3.59 -22.52
CA ASN A 15 4.43 -4.96 -22.25
C ASN A 15 5.38 -5.65 -21.26
N ILE A 16 6.67 -5.46 -21.43
CA ILE A 16 7.69 -6.00 -20.50
C ILE A 16 7.52 -5.35 -19.13
N LYS A 17 7.32 -4.05 -19.07
CA LYS A 17 7.11 -3.33 -17.82
C LYS A 17 5.84 -3.81 -17.12
N THR A 18 4.75 -3.99 -17.84
CA THR A 18 3.49 -4.50 -17.28
C THR A 18 3.66 -5.91 -16.74
N PHE A 19 4.41 -6.76 -17.44
CA PHE A 19 4.70 -8.12 -16.98
C PHE A 19 5.56 -8.13 -15.71
N ILE A 20 6.63 -7.36 -15.69
CA ILE A 20 7.52 -7.25 -14.52
C ILE A 20 6.77 -6.58 -13.36
N ASP A 21 6.01 -5.54 -13.63
CA ASP A 21 5.23 -4.84 -12.61
C ASP A 21 4.14 -5.75 -12.01
N THR A 22 3.59 -6.67 -12.80
CA THR A 22 2.57 -7.61 -12.31
C THR A 22 3.17 -8.62 -11.34
N GLU A 23 4.35 -9.18 -11.63
CA GLU A 23 5.02 -10.11 -10.71
C GLU A 23 5.48 -9.40 -9.43
N LEU A 24 6.14 -8.26 -9.57
CA LEU A 24 6.53 -7.43 -8.44
C LEU A 24 5.32 -6.96 -7.63
N ALA A 25 4.22 -6.65 -8.30
CA ALA A 25 2.98 -6.25 -7.64
C ALA A 25 2.41 -7.37 -6.77
N LEU A 26 2.47 -8.63 -7.21
CA LEU A 26 1.98 -9.76 -6.42
C LEU A 26 2.76 -9.93 -5.12
N GLU A 27 4.08 -9.92 -5.18
CA GLU A 27 4.93 -10.02 -3.99
C GLU A 27 4.72 -8.83 -3.04
N VAL A 28 4.69 -7.63 -3.58
CA VAL A 28 4.46 -6.41 -2.82
C VAL A 28 3.06 -6.41 -2.19
N ALA A 29 2.04 -6.77 -2.94
CA ALA A 29 0.68 -6.88 -2.43
C ALA A 29 0.59 -7.92 -1.31
N ALA A 30 1.18 -9.09 -1.50
CA ALA A 30 1.22 -10.14 -0.47
C ALA A 30 1.90 -9.66 0.82
N SER A 31 3.02 -8.96 0.69
CA SER A 31 3.73 -8.37 1.83
C SER A 31 2.88 -7.34 2.56
N CYS A 32 2.17 -6.48 1.83
CA CYS A 32 1.27 -5.49 2.42
C CYS A 32 0.09 -6.13 3.14
N PHE A 33 -0.54 -7.12 2.53
CA PHE A 33 -1.66 -7.84 3.18
C PHE A 33 -1.19 -8.61 4.41
N ALA A 34 -0.01 -9.23 4.36
CA ALA A 34 0.58 -9.89 5.52
C ALA A 34 0.84 -8.90 6.66
N ALA A 35 1.36 -7.72 6.35
CA ALA A 35 1.55 -6.66 7.34
C ALA A 35 0.22 -6.19 7.96
N LEU A 36 -0.84 -6.16 7.18
CA LEU A 36 -2.19 -5.75 7.64
C LEU A 36 -2.99 -6.89 8.27
N GLY A 37 -2.48 -8.10 8.27
CA GLY A 37 -3.16 -9.28 8.83
C GLY A 37 -3.19 -9.35 10.37
N SER A 38 -2.97 -8.25 11.05
CA SER A 38 -3.04 -8.11 12.51
C SER A 38 -3.99 -6.97 12.86
N GLU A 39 -4.90 -7.19 13.80
CA GLU A 39 -5.82 -6.16 14.24
C GLU A 39 -5.11 -4.91 14.73
N GLN A 40 -4.04 -5.08 15.49
CA GLN A 40 -3.27 -3.96 16.02
C GLN A 40 -2.57 -3.17 14.90
N ARG A 41 -1.95 -3.85 13.93
CA ARG A 41 -1.32 -3.17 12.79
C ARG A 41 -2.33 -2.45 11.90
N LEU A 42 -3.48 -3.09 11.71
CA LEU A 42 -4.57 -2.47 10.96
C LEU A 42 -5.07 -1.20 11.65
N LEU A 43 -5.24 -1.25 12.98
CA LEU A 43 -5.61 -0.09 13.78
C LEU A 43 -4.57 1.03 13.69
N VAL A 44 -3.29 0.67 13.78
CA VAL A 44 -2.18 1.64 13.63
C VAL A 44 -2.25 2.32 12.27
N LEU A 45 -2.39 1.57 11.19
CA LEU A 45 -2.49 2.16 9.84
C LEU A 45 -3.71 3.08 9.72
N LYS A 46 -4.89 2.63 10.19
CA LYS A 46 -6.10 3.46 10.15
C LYS A 46 -5.93 4.77 10.92
N THR A 47 -5.27 4.71 12.05
CA THR A 47 -4.99 5.90 12.88
C THR A 47 -4.08 6.88 12.14
N LEU A 48 -3.04 6.39 11.48
CA LEU A 48 -2.12 7.21 10.68
C LEU A 48 -2.79 7.79 9.43
N VAL A 49 -3.61 7.02 8.75
CA VAL A 49 -4.41 7.51 7.61
C VAL A 49 -5.31 8.65 8.05
N ARG A 50 -5.97 8.50 9.20
CA ARG A 50 -6.82 9.55 9.77
C ARG A 50 -6.04 10.81 10.15
N ALA A 51 -4.81 10.65 10.63
CA ALA A 51 -3.96 11.78 11.01
C ALA A 51 -3.45 12.60 9.81
N GLY A 52 -3.36 11.97 8.64
CA GLY A 52 -2.92 12.64 7.43
C GLY A 52 -1.40 12.69 7.25
N PRO A 53 -0.92 13.46 6.25
CA PRO A 53 0.51 13.48 5.87
C PRO A 53 1.46 14.00 6.94
N SER A 54 1.00 14.89 7.82
CA SER A 54 1.83 15.40 8.92
C SER A 54 2.13 14.35 9.98
N GLY A 55 1.35 13.29 10.02
CA GLY A 55 1.59 12.14 10.88
C GLY A 55 1.38 12.38 12.35
N LEU A 56 1.86 11.44 13.15
CA LEU A 56 1.82 11.46 14.60
C LEU A 56 3.18 11.08 15.16
N SER A 57 3.53 11.63 16.31
CA SER A 57 4.67 11.11 17.05
C SER A 57 4.37 9.69 17.53
N ILE A 58 5.42 8.92 17.79
CA ILE A 58 5.27 7.54 18.30
C ILE A 58 4.48 7.51 19.61
N GLY A 59 4.67 8.50 20.47
CA GLY A 59 3.91 8.63 21.71
C GLY A 59 2.43 8.89 21.50
N GLN A 60 2.10 9.81 20.60
CA GLN A 60 0.70 10.10 20.23
C GLN A 60 0.02 8.88 19.59
N LEU A 61 0.76 8.17 18.75
CA LEU A 61 0.26 6.96 18.10
C LEU A 61 -0.06 5.88 19.14
N GLY A 62 0.83 5.67 20.10
CA GLY A 62 0.62 4.75 21.21
C GLY A 62 -0.61 5.12 22.05
N GLU A 63 -0.77 6.38 22.38
CA GLU A 63 -1.93 6.87 23.12
C GLU A 63 -3.25 6.63 22.39
N ARG A 64 -3.28 6.93 21.09
CA ARG A 64 -4.51 6.79 20.28
C ARG A 64 -4.90 5.34 19.99
N THR A 65 -3.92 4.46 19.86
CA THR A 65 -4.16 3.05 19.54
C THR A 65 -4.24 2.15 20.75
N GLY A 66 -3.72 2.59 21.88
CA GLY A 66 -3.54 1.75 23.07
C GLY A 66 -2.43 0.71 22.92
N VAL A 67 -1.68 0.74 21.82
CA VAL A 67 -0.52 -0.12 21.57
C VAL A 67 0.74 0.64 21.92
N THR A 68 1.47 0.19 22.90
CA THR A 68 2.61 0.94 23.45
C THR A 68 3.88 0.11 23.54
N GLY A 69 5.00 0.81 23.83
CA GLY A 69 6.29 0.22 24.10
C GLY A 69 6.86 -0.57 22.94
N SER A 70 7.50 -1.67 23.26
CA SER A 70 8.17 -2.54 22.28
C SER A 70 7.19 -3.16 21.28
N THR A 71 5.95 -3.37 21.67
CA THR A 71 4.90 -3.90 20.79
C THR A 71 4.60 -2.92 19.64
N LEU A 72 4.44 -1.65 19.95
CA LEU A 72 4.23 -0.62 18.91
C LEU A 72 5.46 -0.51 17.99
N THR A 73 6.65 -0.49 18.54
CA THR A 73 7.89 -0.45 17.77
C THR A 73 7.99 -1.64 16.81
N HIS A 74 7.65 -2.84 17.28
CA HIS A 74 7.63 -4.03 16.45
C HIS A 74 6.61 -3.94 15.31
N HIS A 75 5.41 -3.48 15.59
CA HIS A 75 4.37 -3.28 14.57
C HIS A 75 4.77 -2.21 13.55
N MET A 76 5.37 -1.12 14.01
CA MET A 76 5.87 -0.07 13.12
C MET A 76 6.97 -0.57 12.19
N LYS A 77 7.85 -1.43 12.68
CA LYS A 77 8.89 -2.06 11.86
C LYS A 77 8.29 -2.87 10.72
N ILE A 78 7.30 -3.70 11.00
CA ILE A 78 6.61 -4.51 10.00
C ILE A 78 5.91 -3.63 8.95
N LEU A 79 5.18 -2.61 9.39
CA LEU A 79 4.47 -1.68 8.51
C LEU A 79 5.45 -0.84 7.66
N THR A 80 6.57 -0.45 8.21
CA THR A 80 7.62 0.29 7.48
C THR A 80 8.27 -0.58 6.42
N GLN A 81 8.58 -1.84 6.74
CA GLN A 81 9.16 -2.80 5.80
C GLN A 81 8.22 -3.10 4.62
N SER A 82 6.91 -3.10 4.85
CA SER A 82 5.92 -3.28 3.77
C SER A 82 5.73 -2.01 2.93
N GLY A 83 6.29 -0.89 3.35
CA GLY A 83 6.15 0.39 2.67
C GLY A 83 4.79 1.08 2.85
N LEU A 84 4.01 0.67 3.85
CA LEU A 84 2.71 1.29 4.14
C LEU A 84 2.83 2.54 4.99
N VAL A 85 3.84 2.60 5.82
CA VAL A 85 4.12 3.74 6.69
C VAL A 85 5.59 4.15 6.58
N GLU A 86 5.87 5.38 6.95
CA GLU A 86 7.24 5.87 7.09
C GLU A 86 7.45 6.45 8.49
N GLN A 87 8.69 6.44 8.90
CA GLN A 87 9.14 7.09 10.13
C GLN A 87 10.21 8.12 9.80
N LYS A 88 10.05 9.30 10.33
CA LYS A 88 11.04 10.38 10.22
C LYS A 88 11.45 10.85 11.59
N LYS A 89 12.74 11.03 11.77
CA LYS A 89 13.26 11.62 13.00
C LYS A 89 13.20 13.15 12.88
N GLU A 90 12.45 13.79 13.77
CA GLU A 90 12.38 15.24 13.90
C GLU A 90 12.85 15.62 15.31
N GLY A 91 14.08 16.14 15.41
CA GLY A 91 14.69 16.42 16.70
C GLY A 91 14.85 15.16 17.55
N ARG A 92 14.16 15.11 18.68
CA ARG A 92 14.13 13.95 19.59
C ARG A 92 12.94 13.04 19.35
N SER A 93 12.02 13.44 18.47
CA SER A 93 10.80 12.72 18.22
C SER A 93 10.88 11.90 16.95
N ILE A 94 10.19 10.76 16.93
CA ILE A 94 9.95 9.97 15.72
C ILE A 94 8.53 10.25 15.28
N ILE A 95 8.39 10.76 14.05
CA ILE A 95 7.09 11.03 13.44
C ILE A 95 6.75 9.90 12.47
N CYS A 96 5.57 9.33 12.67
CA CYS A 96 5.02 8.25 11.86
C CYS A 96 3.92 8.79 10.96
N ALA A 97 3.95 8.42 9.70
CA ALA A 97 2.90 8.80 8.74
C ALA A 97 2.60 7.66 7.77
N ALA A 98 1.36 7.56 7.34
CA ALA A 98 0.99 6.68 6.25
C ALA A 98 1.55 7.27 4.95
N ILE A 99 2.33 6.47 4.22
CA ILE A 99 3.07 7.03 3.07
C ILE A 99 2.18 7.23 1.86
N ALA A 100 1.26 6.34 1.61
CA ALA A 100 0.64 6.37 0.31
C ALA A 100 -0.83 6.00 0.37
N TYR A 101 -1.64 7.01 0.30
CA TYR A 101 -3.04 6.89 -0.05
C TYR A 101 -3.24 5.98 -1.25
N HIS A 102 -2.39 6.19 -2.26
CA HIS A 102 -2.41 5.40 -3.50
C HIS A 102 -2.11 3.94 -3.28
N LYS A 103 -1.19 3.60 -2.38
CA LYS A 103 -0.81 2.21 -2.14
C LYS A 103 -1.96 1.39 -1.55
N VAL A 104 -2.74 1.99 -0.65
CA VAL A 104 -3.94 1.34 -0.10
C VAL A 104 -5.01 1.16 -1.18
N GLN A 105 -5.20 2.18 -2.02
CA GLN A 105 -6.09 2.08 -3.19
C GLN A 105 -5.61 1.02 -4.18
N ASP A 106 -4.32 0.96 -4.43
CA ASP A 106 -3.72 -0.02 -5.36
C ASP A 106 -3.88 -1.45 -4.85
N LEU A 107 -3.80 -1.69 -3.55
CA LEU A 107 -4.08 -3.00 -2.96
C LEU A 107 -5.53 -3.44 -3.22
N SER A 108 -6.47 -2.53 -3.06
CA SER A 108 -7.88 -2.80 -3.36
C SER A 108 -8.09 -3.09 -4.85
N ARG A 109 -7.49 -2.29 -5.71
CA ARG A 109 -7.54 -2.48 -7.17
C ARG A 109 -6.88 -3.79 -7.59
N PHE A 110 -5.78 -4.15 -6.97
CA PHE A 110 -5.06 -5.40 -7.25
C PHE A 110 -5.98 -6.61 -7.09
N LEU A 111 -6.77 -6.65 -6.02
CA LEU A 111 -7.71 -7.74 -5.78
C LEU A 111 -8.85 -7.79 -6.80
N LEU A 112 -9.26 -6.65 -7.34
CA LEU A 112 -10.44 -6.54 -8.19
C LEU A 112 -10.11 -6.32 -9.66
N ASN A 113 -8.83 -6.31 -10.02
CA ASN A 113 -8.34 -5.93 -11.35
C ASN A 113 -8.98 -6.74 -12.49
N GLU A 114 -9.18 -8.04 -12.26
CA GLU A 114 -9.78 -8.94 -13.23
C GLU A 114 -11.14 -9.46 -12.77
N CYS A 115 -11.88 -8.62 -12.07
CA CYS A 115 -13.19 -8.99 -11.55
C CYS A 115 -14.10 -9.50 -12.67
N CYS A 116 -14.61 -10.73 -12.50
CA CYS A 116 -15.51 -11.41 -13.44
C CYS A 116 -14.94 -11.66 -14.85
N ALA A 117 -13.62 -11.54 -15.04
CA ALA A 117 -12.99 -11.73 -16.36
C ALA A 117 -13.31 -13.11 -16.99
N ASP A 118 -13.41 -14.15 -16.16
CA ASP A 118 -13.70 -15.51 -16.59
C ASP A 118 -15.20 -15.89 -16.48
N SER A 119 -16.04 -14.95 -16.08
CA SER A 119 -17.46 -15.21 -15.89
C SER A 119 -18.22 -15.07 -17.20
N VAL A 120 -19.14 -16.02 -17.46
CA VAL A 120 -20.09 -15.95 -18.59
C VAL A 120 -21.29 -15.07 -18.25
N ILE A 121 -21.51 -14.83 -16.95
CA ILE A 121 -22.59 -13.97 -16.45
C ILE A 121 -22.03 -12.57 -16.21
N PRO A 122 -22.65 -11.51 -16.75
CA PRO A 122 -22.21 -10.15 -16.45
C PRO A 122 -22.24 -9.89 -14.94
N CYS A 123 -21.21 -9.25 -14.44
CA CYS A 123 -21.21 -8.80 -13.06
C CYS A 123 -22.33 -7.76 -12.89
N GLU A 124 -23.31 -8.11 -12.07
CA GLU A 124 -24.32 -7.13 -11.70
C GLU A 124 -23.68 -6.05 -10.83
N ASP A 125 -23.66 -4.87 -11.38
CA ASP A 125 -23.41 -3.59 -10.72
C ASP A 125 -22.25 -3.52 -9.71
N HIS A 126 -21.05 -3.31 -10.23
CA HIS A 126 -19.93 -2.83 -9.45
C HIS A 126 -19.84 -1.29 -9.41
N SER A 127 -20.98 -0.63 -9.46
CA SER A 127 -21.07 0.82 -9.33
C SER A 127 -20.86 1.29 -7.87
N HIS A 128 -19.92 0.67 -7.18
CA HIS A 128 -19.45 1.16 -5.90
C HIS A 128 -18.15 1.92 -6.11
N GLY A 129 -18.34 3.13 -6.62
CA GLY A 129 -17.27 4.10 -6.71
C GLY A 129 -16.79 4.56 -5.35
#